data_de5fcb87e55ddbe546659bf446a7633d
#
_entry.id   de5fcb87e55ddbe546659bf446a7633d
#
_cell.length_a   1.000
_cell.length_b   1.000
_cell.length_c   1.000
_cell.angle_alpha   90.00
_cell.angle_beta   90.00
_cell.angle_gamma   90.00
#
_symmetry.space_group_name_H-M   'P 1'
#
loop_
_entity.id
_entity.type
_entity.pdbx_description
1 polymer ?
#
loop_
_entity_poly.entity_id
_entity_poly.type
_entity_poly.pdbx_seq_one_letter_code
_entity_poly.pdbx_strand_id
1 'polypeptide(L)'
;QRQMCIRDRPHLAAAIANQLISEGTACICMTMIDLLDRIRETYKAAGSDVDEAYILSQYEEVPLLIIDDIGSEQPTEWGVSKIFAIINARYEGYMPTIITTNYSGPELVQRMTPESGDSRNAEKTLDRLKETCVGIDMTWESWRAK
;
A
#
# COMPACT_ATOMS: atom_id res chain seq x y z
N GLN A 1 -19.76 10.50 14.54
CA GLN A 1 -18.68 9.92 13.72
C GLN A 1 -19.16 8.55 13.26
N ARG A 2 -19.56 8.45 12.00
CA ARG A 2 -19.94 7.16 11.41
C ARG A 2 -18.67 6.37 11.20
N GLN A 3 -18.47 5.32 11.96
CA GLN A 3 -17.41 4.35 11.71
C GLN A 3 -17.67 3.70 10.35
N MET A 4 -16.94 4.14 9.38
CA MET A 4 -16.89 3.56 8.05
C MET A 4 -16.44 2.10 8.15
N CYS A 5 -17.12 1.21 7.46
CA CYS A 5 -16.82 -0.20 7.57
C CYS A 5 -15.45 -0.51 6.96
N ILE A 6 -14.46 -0.58 7.83
CA ILE A 6 -13.07 -0.93 7.56
C ILE A 6 -12.95 -2.25 6.76
N ARG A 7 -13.96 -3.11 6.82
CA ARG A 7 -13.92 -4.46 6.26
C ARG A 7 -14.38 -4.57 4.80
N ASP A 8 -15.05 -3.57 4.24
CA ASP A 8 -15.58 -3.66 2.88
C ASP A 8 -14.53 -3.28 1.82
N ARG A 9 -13.57 -2.42 2.16
CA ARG A 9 -12.46 -2.03 1.26
C ARG A 9 -11.54 -3.20 0.91
N PRO A 10 -10.99 -3.96 1.90
CA PRO A 10 -10.19 -5.15 1.61
C PRO A 10 -10.97 -6.18 0.80
N HIS A 11 -12.28 -6.32 1.07
CA HIS A 11 -13.13 -7.24 0.33
C HIS A 11 -13.26 -6.86 -1.14
N LEU A 12 -13.49 -5.58 -1.44
CA LEU A 12 -13.55 -5.10 -2.83
C LEU A 12 -12.21 -5.25 -3.54
N ALA A 13 -11.11 -4.89 -2.88
CA ALA A 13 -9.77 -5.04 -3.42
C ALA A 13 -9.44 -6.51 -3.71
N ALA A 14 -9.80 -7.42 -2.79
CA ALA A 14 -9.63 -8.86 -2.98
C ALA A 14 -10.52 -9.40 -4.12
N ALA A 15 -11.75 -8.91 -4.28
CA ALA A 15 -12.62 -9.30 -5.37
C ALA A 15 -12.05 -8.90 -6.74
N ILE A 16 -11.49 -7.70 -6.84
CA ILE A 16 -10.79 -7.23 -8.05
C ILE A 16 -9.58 -8.12 -8.35
N ALA A 17 -8.74 -8.41 -7.34
CA ALA A 17 -7.59 -9.29 -7.50
C ALA A 17 -8.01 -10.68 -7.98
N ASN A 18 -9.03 -11.28 -7.37
CA ASN A 18 -9.52 -12.61 -7.76
C ASN A 18 -10.03 -12.63 -9.20
N GLN A 19 -10.75 -11.60 -9.64
CA GLN A 19 -11.21 -11.49 -11.01
C GLN A 19 -10.02 -11.46 -11.98
N LEU A 20 -9.04 -10.60 -11.73
CA LEU A 20 -7.86 -10.46 -12.60
C LEU A 20 -6.99 -11.73 -12.61
N ILE A 21 -6.83 -12.39 -11.46
CA ILE A 21 -6.14 -13.68 -11.37
C ILE A 21 -6.85 -14.75 -12.21
N SER A 22 -8.20 -14.77 -12.19
CA SER A 22 -8.97 -15.70 -13.03
C SER A 22 -8.80 -15.44 -14.52
N GLU A 23 -8.42 -14.23 -14.88
CA GLU A 23 -8.09 -13.81 -16.26
C GLU A 23 -6.60 -13.96 -16.61
N GLY A 24 -5.80 -14.53 -15.69
CA GLY A 24 -4.38 -14.78 -15.90
C GLY A 24 -3.45 -13.60 -15.55
N THR A 25 -3.96 -12.55 -14.91
CA THR A 25 -3.14 -11.41 -14.49
C THR A 25 -2.53 -11.64 -13.10
N ALA A 26 -1.22 -11.49 -12.97
CA ALA A 26 -0.55 -11.61 -11.68
C ALA A 26 -0.88 -10.42 -10.77
N CYS A 27 -1.18 -10.72 -9.51
CA CYS A 27 -1.51 -9.73 -8.49
C CYS A 27 -0.73 -10.02 -7.21
N ILE A 28 -0.27 -8.97 -6.53
CA ILE A 28 0.21 -9.03 -5.15
C ILE A 28 -0.76 -8.23 -4.29
N CYS A 29 -1.28 -8.85 -3.24
CA CYS A 29 -2.18 -8.22 -2.27
C CYS A 29 -1.63 -8.46 -0.86
N MET A 30 -1.28 -7.39 -0.16
CA MET A 30 -0.74 -7.49 1.19
C MET A 30 -0.95 -6.20 1.98
N THR A 31 -0.86 -6.30 3.30
CA THR A 31 -0.86 -5.13 4.17
C THR A 31 0.46 -4.38 4.04
N MET A 32 0.49 -3.09 4.42
CA MET A 32 1.74 -2.34 4.50
C MET A 32 2.75 -3.01 5.44
N ILE A 33 2.28 -3.60 6.54
CA ILE A 33 3.09 -4.34 7.53
C ILE A 33 3.82 -5.50 6.87
N ASP A 34 3.04 -6.40 6.26
CA ASP A 34 3.58 -7.62 5.64
C ASP A 34 4.57 -7.28 4.52
N LEU A 35 4.28 -6.22 3.76
CA LEU A 35 5.16 -5.74 2.69
C LEU A 35 6.52 -5.30 3.26
N LEU A 36 6.52 -4.49 4.30
CA LEU A 36 7.73 -4.00 4.94
C LEU A 36 8.50 -5.12 5.67
N ASP A 37 7.78 -6.03 6.34
CA ASP A 37 8.40 -7.16 7.04
C ASP A 37 9.09 -8.10 6.06
N ARG A 38 8.49 -8.36 4.90
CA ARG A 38 9.14 -9.17 3.86
C ARG A 38 10.43 -8.52 3.34
N ILE A 39 10.49 -7.20 3.22
CA ILE A 39 11.74 -6.51 2.88
C ILE A 39 12.76 -6.65 4.02
N ARG A 40 12.33 -6.51 5.29
CA ARG A 40 13.23 -6.68 6.45
C ARG A 40 13.80 -8.09 6.58
N GLU A 41 13.05 -9.11 6.18
CA GLU A 41 13.54 -10.49 6.19
C GLU A 41 14.77 -10.70 5.32
N THR A 42 14.93 -9.95 4.24
CA THR A 42 16.11 -10.03 3.37
C THR A 42 17.41 -9.64 4.11
N TYR A 43 17.32 -8.78 5.13
CA TYR A 43 18.48 -8.38 5.93
C TYR A 43 18.93 -9.43 6.98
N LYS A 44 18.02 -10.34 7.35
CA LYS A 44 18.29 -11.36 8.38
C LYS A 44 18.89 -12.65 7.80
N ALA A 45 18.65 -12.89 6.52
CA ALA A 45 19.05 -14.11 5.85
C ALA A 45 20.48 -13.98 5.28
N ALA A 46 21.50 -14.07 6.13
CA ALA A 46 22.87 -14.17 5.66
C ALA A 46 23.03 -15.45 4.80
N GLY A 47 23.14 -15.27 3.48
CA GLY A 47 23.29 -16.36 2.51
C GLY A 47 22.02 -16.78 1.78
N SER A 48 20.93 -16.03 1.85
CA SER A 48 19.77 -16.25 0.96
C SER A 48 20.04 -15.63 -0.42
N ASP A 49 19.65 -16.33 -1.48
CA ASP A 49 19.70 -15.84 -2.86
C ASP A 49 18.67 -14.74 -3.16
N VAL A 50 17.86 -14.37 -2.16
CA VAL A 50 16.82 -13.36 -2.27
C VAL A 50 17.30 -12.09 -1.58
N ASP A 51 17.68 -11.10 -2.36
CA ASP A 51 18.09 -9.78 -1.88
C ASP A 51 16.91 -8.78 -1.86
N GLU A 52 17.15 -7.64 -1.24
CA GLU A 52 16.17 -6.55 -1.19
C GLU A 52 15.75 -6.10 -2.60
N ALA A 53 16.69 -6.00 -3.53
CA ALA A 53 16.43 -5.52 -4.89
C ALA A 53 15.43 -6.45 -5.61
N TYR A 54 15.56 -7.76 -5.41
CA TYR A 54 14.62 -8.73 -5.96
C TYR A 54 13.20 -8.55 -5.38
N ILE A 55 13.07 -8.39 -4.08
CA ILE A 55 11.75 -8.18 -3.45
C ILE A 55 11.13 -6.86 -3.92
N LEU A 56 11.91 -5.77 -3.98
CA LEU A 56 11.41 -4.49 -4.47
C LEU A 56 10.96 -4.59 -5.93
N SER A 57 11.73 -5.25 -6.81
CA SER A 57 11.33 -5.42 -8.21
C SER A 57 10.00 -6.18 -8.36
N GLN A 58 9.73 -7.15 -7.49
CA GLN A 58 8.43 -7.85 -7.49
C GLN A 58 7.27 -6.89 -7.22
N TYR A 59 7.42 -5.95 -6.26
CA TYR A 59 6.39 -4.97 -5.95
C TYR A 59 6.28 -3.87 -7.01
N GLU A 60 7.39 -3.50 -7.63
CA GLU A 60 7.43 -2.46 -8.64
C GLU A 60 6.85 -2.92 -9.99
N GLU A 61 7.06 -4.19 -10.35
CA GLU A 61 6.77 -4.72 -11.69
C GLU A 61 5.49 -5.56 -11.78
N VAL A 62 4.92 -6.03 -10.65
CA VAL A 62 3.69 -6.83 -10.70
C VAL A 62 2.57 -6.06 -11.39
N PRO A 63 1.79 -6.69 -12.31
CA PRO A 63 0.71 -6.03 -13.04
C PRO A 63 -0.31 -5.31 -12.15
N LEU A 64 -0.67 -5.90 -11.00
CA LEU A 64 -1.49 -5.22 -9.98
C LEU A 64 -0.88 -5.39 -8.60
N LEU A 65 -0.59 -4.28 -7.93
CA LEU A 65 -0.23 -4.24 -6.51
C LEU A 65 -1.40 -3.69 -5.70
N ILE A 66 -1.76 -4.39 -4.64
CA ILE A 66 -2.74 -3.95 -3.64
C ILE A 66 -2.02 -3.81 -2.30
N ILE A 67 -2.00 -2.59 -1.77
CA ILE A 67 -1.48 -2.31 -0.42
C ILE A 67 -2.68 -1.98 0.47
N ASP A 68 -3.00 -2.90 1.36
CA ASP A 68 -4.12 -2.76 2.27
C ASP A 68 -3.72 -2.02 3.55
N ASP A 69 -4.64 -1.18 4.03
CA ASP A 69 -4.60 -0.48 5.32
C ASP A 69 -3.34 0.39 5.53
N ILE A 70 -2.98 1.19 4.52
CA ILE A 70 -1.85 2.11 4.62
C ILE A 70 -2.10 3.19 5.70
N GLY A 71 -1.08 3.46 6.52
CA GLY A 71 -1.13 4.45 7.60
C GLY A 71 -1.64 3.90 8.94
N SER A 72 -1.94 2.61 9.04
CA SER A 72 -2.36 1.97 10.30
C SER A 72 -1.22 1.72 11.28
N GLU A 73 0.03 1.69 10.79
CA GLU A 73 1.21 1.43 11.59
C GLU A 73 1.89 2.69 12.11
N GLN A 74 2.77 2.45 13.11
CA GLN A 74 3.71 3.48 13.54
C GLN A 74 4.79 3.67 12.48
N PRO A 75 4.89 4.88 11.89
CA PRO A 75 5.79 5.12 10.77
C PRO A 75 7.25 5.15 11.24
N THR A 76 8.12 4.52 10.47
CA THR A 76 9.58 4.67 10.59
C THR A 76 10.12 5.34 9.34
N GLU A 77 11.22 6.09 9.45
CA GLU A 77 11.84 6.73 8.28
C GLU A 77 12.16 5.73 7.18
N TRP A 78 12.69 4.57 7.57
CA TRP A 78 12.97 3.48 6.66
C TRP A 78 11.71 2.96 5.96
N GLY A 79 10.65 2.64 6.73
CA GLY A 79 9.40 2.10 6.17
C GLY A 79 8.74 3.08 5.20
N VAL A 80 8.62 4.34 5.58
CA VAL A 80 8.01 5.38 4.73
C VAL A 80 8.84 5.61 3.46
N SER A 81 10.19 5.56 3.56
CA SER A 81 11.05 5.68 2.38
C SER A 81 10.88 4.51 1.41
N LYS A 82 10.71 3.28 1.91
CA LYS A 82 10.45 2.10 1.07
C LYS A 82 9.09 2.15 0.39
N ILE A 83 8.05 2.54 1.10
CA ILE A 83 6.72 2.74 0.52
C ILE A 83 6.75 3.82 -0.56
N PHE A 84 7.42 4.95 -0.30
CA PHE A 84 7.59 5.98 -1.33
C PHE A 84 8.32 5.44 -2.55
N ALA A 85 9.42 4.71 -2.38
CA ALA A 85 10.19 4.15 -3.50
C ALA A 85 9.32 3.24 -4.39
N ILE A 86 8.56 2.32 -3.80
CA ILE A 86 7.66 1.41 -4.53
C ILE A 86 6.57 2.20 -5.27
N ILE A 87 5.90 3.12 -4.59
CA ILE A 87 4.82 3.92 -5.20
C ILE A 87 5.36 4.81 -6.32
N ASN A 88 6.54 5.42 -6.12
CA ASN A 88 7.16 6.26 -7.15
C ASN A 88 7.58 5.45 -8.38
N ALA A 89 8.18 4.27 -8.21
CA ALA A 89 8.54 3.40 -9.32
C ALA A 89 7.29 2.97 -10.13
N ARG A 90 6.22 2.61 -9.43
CA ARG A 90 4.94 2.26 -10.08
C ARG A 90 4.28 3.45 -10.76
N TYR A 91 4.38 4.64 -10.18
CA TYR A 91 3.95 5.89 -10.80
C TYR A 91 4.68 6.13 -12.13
N GLU A 92 6.02 6.04 -12.13
CA GLU A 92 6.84 6.24 -13.33
C GLU A 92 6.58 5.16 -14.40
N GLY A 93 6.29 3.92 -13.97
CA GLY A 93 5.97 2.79 -14.84
C GLY A 93 4.51 2.72 -15.27
N TYR A 94 3.65 3.65 -14.85
CA TYR A 94 2.19 3.59 -15.08
C TYR A 94 1.56 2.27 -14.62
N MET A 95 2.07 1.69 -13.55
CA MET A 95 1.63 0.38 -13.04
C MET A 95 0.38 0.50 -12.17
N PRO A 96 -0.70 -0.26 -12.46
CA PRO A 96 -1.94 -0.25 -11.68
C PRO A 96 -1.72 -0.57 -10.20
N THR A 97 -2.20 0.31 -9.32
CA THR A 97 -2.03 0.17 -7.88
C THR A 97 -3.35 0.46 -7.16
N ILE A 98 -3.74 -0.40 -6.25
CA ILE A 98 -4.89 -0.18 -5.36
C ILE A 98 -4.35 0.02 -3.94
N ILE A 99 -4.84 1.07 -3.29
CA ILE A 99 -4.49 1.36 -1.90
C ILE A 99 -5.76 1.52 -1.10
N THR A 100 -5.81 0.87 0.04
CA THR A 100 -6.88 1.11 1.02
C THR A 100 -6.33 1.84 2.22
N THR A 101 -7.11 2.74 2.76
CA THR A 101 -6.74 3.49 3.97
C THR A 101 -7.99 3.91 4.74
N ASN A 102 -7.83 4.11 6.03
CA ASN A 102 -8.87 4.64 6.93
C ASN A 102 -8.80 6.16 7.08
N TYR A 103 -7.84 6.79 6.42
CA TYR A 103 -7.48 8.18 6.64
C TYR A 103 -7.74 9.03 5.40
N SER A 104 -8.13 10.29 5.59
CA SER A 104 -8.11 11.29 4.53
C SER A 104 -6.67 11.59 4.10
N GLY A 105 -6.47 12.24 2.97
CA GLY A 105 -5.12 12.58 2.49
C GLY A 105 -4.25 13.30 3.54
N PRO A 106 -4.71 14.40 4.16
CA PRO A 106 -3.95 15.08 5.21
C PRO A 106 -3.66 14.21 6.44
N GLU A 107 -4.65 13.41 6.89
CA GLU A 107 -4.47 12.46 7.99
C GLU A 107 -3.47 11.36 7.64
N LEU A 108 -3.47 10.89 6.40
CA LEU A 108 -2.52 9.87 5.92
C LEU A 108 -1.08 10.41 5.98
N VAL A 109 -0.83 11.65 5.53
CA VAL A 109 0.48 12.27 5.66
C VAL A 109 0.90 12.34 7.13
N GLN A 110 0.02 12.78 8.02
CA GLN A 110 0.30 12.83 9.45
C GLN A 110 0.63 11.44 10.01
N ARG A 111 -0.15 10.42 9.63
CA ARG A 111 0.05 9.03 10.06
C ARG A 111 1.34 8.41 9.53
N MET A 112 1.76 8.81 8.35
CA MET A 112 3.00 8.34 7.72
C MET A 112 4.22 9.21 8.07
N THR A 113 4.07 10.28 8.86
CA THR A 113 5.19 11.11 9.30
C THR A 113 5.86 10.45 10.50
N PRO A 114 7.17 10.11 10.42
CA PRO A 114 7.92 9.53 11.52
C PRO A 114 8.02 10.47 12.73
N GLU A 115 8.44 9.93 13.88
CA GLU A 115 8.65 10.72 15.10
C GLU A 115 9.67 11.87 14.95
N SER A 116 10.62 11.73 14.00
CA SER A 116 11.54 12.82 13.63
C SER A 116 10.84 14.06 13.08
N GLY A 117 9.56 13.92 12.66
CA GLY A 117 8.80 15.01 12.05
C GLY A 117 9.07 15.21 10.56
N ASP A 118 9.90 14.38 9.92
CA ASP A 118 10.16 14.46 8.47
C ASP A 118 8.99 13.90 7.66
N SER A 119 8.13 14.78 7.16
CA SER A 119 6.95 14.46 6.35
C SER A 119 7.22 14.31 4.85
N ARG A 120 8.43 14.60 4.37
CA ARG A 120 8.73 14.71 2.93
C ARG A 120 8.34 13.48 2.13
N ASN A 121 8.67 12.28 2.61
CA ASN A 121 8.32 11.05 1.89
C ASN A 121 6.83 10.75 1.97
N ALA A 122 6.17 11.06 3.08
CA ALA A 122 4.71 10.92 3.22
C ALA A 122 3.97 11.87 2.26
N GLU A 123 4.38 13.13 2.18
CA GLU A 123 3.81 14.13 1.28
C GLU A 123 3.99 13.72 -0.19
N LYS A 124 5.21 13.33 -0.58
CA LYS A 124 5.50 12.85 -1.93
C LYS A 124 4.68 11.60 -2.30
N THR A 125 4.51 10.68 -1.35
CA THR A 125 3.67 9.49 -1.55
C THR A 125 2.24 9.90 -1.86
N LEU A 126 1.66 10.81 -1.05
CA LEU A 126 0.30 11.30 -1.28
C LEU A 126 0.17 12.02 -2.63
N ASP A 127 1.17 12.82 -3.03
CA ASP A 127 1.15 13.51 -4.31
C ASP A 127 1.12 12.52 -5.48
N ARG A 128 1.94 11.47 -5.45
CA ARG A 128 1.91 10.41 -6.47
C ARG A 128 0.56 9.71 -6.54
N LEU A 129 -0.04 9.43 -5.38
CA LEU A 129 -1.37 8.81 -5.32
C LEU A 129 -2.45 9.73 -5.89
N LYS A 130 -2.42 11.01 -5.59
CA LYS A 130 -3.39 11.98 -6.15
C LYS A 130 -3.29 12.14 -7.65
N GLU A 131 -2.08 12.02 -8.20
CA GLU A 131 -1.86 12.15 -9.65
C GLU A 131 -2.31 10.90 -10.43
N THR A 132 -2.24 9.71 -9.83
CA THR A 132 -2.46 8.44 -10.54
C THR A 132 -3.70 7.68 -10.10
N CYS A 133 -4.18 7.90 -8.89
CA CYS A 133 -5.30 7.15 -8.35
C CYS A 133 -6.57 7.99 -8.31
N VAL A 134 -7.69 7.33 -8.61
CA VAL A 134 -9.02 7.88 -8.34
C VAL A 134 -9.41 7.54 -6.91
N GLY A 135 -9.68 8.57 -6.12
CA GLY A 135 -10.18 8.38 -4.74
C GLY A 135 -11.64 7.95 -4.74
N ILE A 136 -11.94 6.88 -4.03
CA ILE A 136 -13.30 6.37 -3.82
C ILE A 136 -13.61 6.41 -2.33
N ASP A 137 -14.53 7.30 -1.94
CA ASP A 137 -15.03 7.37 -0.57
C ASP A 137 -16.12 6.33 -0.34
N MET A 138 -15.84 5.36 0.54
CA MET A 138 -16.79 4.33 0.94
C MET A 138 -17.50 4.75 2.22
N THR A 139 -18.63 5.44 2.09
CA THR A 139 -19.38 6.04 3.21
C THR A 139 -20.68 5.31 3.56
N TRP A 140 -21.02 4.21 2.86
CA TRP A 140 -22.22 3.41 3.12
C TRP A 140 -22.09 2.55 4.38
N GLU A 141 -23.23 2.15 4.93
CA GLU A 141 -23.28 1.19 6.04
C GLU A 141 -22.82 -0.19 5.56
N SER A 142 -22.04 -0.89 6.39
CA SER A 142 -21.61 -2.25 6.07
C SER A 142 -22.80 -3.16 5.86
N TRP A 143 -22.88 -3.82 4.74
CA TRP A 143 -23.91 -4.81 4.44
C TRP A 143 -23.84 -6.05 5.37
N ARG A 144 -22.73 -6.25 6.12
CA ARG A 144 -22.56 -7.30 7.12
C ARG A 144 -23.18 -6.97 8.48
N ALA A 145 -23.73 -5.79 8.64
CA ALA A 145 -24.44 -5.38 9.85
C ALA A 145 -25.94 -5.79 9.85
N LYS A 146 -26.33 -6.64 8.88
CA LYS A 146 -27.69 -7.19 8.81
C LYS A 146 -27.69 -8.65 9.24
#